data_cf23141b08316ec37a777514b706c762
#
_entry.id   cf23141b08316ec37a777514b706c762
#
_cell.length_a   1.000
_cell.length_b   1.000
_cell.length_c   1.000
_cell.angle_alpha   90.00
_cell.angle_beta   90.00
_cell.angle_gamma   90.00
#
_symmetry.space_group_name_H-M   'P 1'
#
loop_
_entity.id
_entity.type
_entity.pdbx_description
1 polymer ?
#
loop_
_entity_poly.entity_id
_entity_poly.type
_entity_poly.pdbx_seq_one_letter_code
_entity_poly.pdbx_strand_id
1 'polypeptide(L)'
;MSAAQIEDVALSLEYVKQYRGSHSNLNANQGYLLEQCVVWQRLSEYLGWRCDNVRAAYSEISQDIQNEVYAGARAFVQANKGRYKCGGYIYTGEGQDLGQFWAELNVGNAKVKKTT
;
A
#
# COMPACT_ATOMS: atom_id res chain seq x y z
N MET A 1 -4.83 6.77 13.86
CA MET A 1 -5.07 5.37 13.44
C MET A 1 -4.49 4.42 14.46
N SER A 2 -5.09 3.25 14.61
CA SER A 2 -4.57 2.21 15.50
C SER A 2 -3.34 1.54 14.90
N ALA A 3 -2.58 0.83 15.74
CA ALA A 3 -1.43 0.06 15.26
C ALA A 3 -1.84 -1.00 14.22
N ALA A 4 -3.01 -1.63 14.40
CA ALA A 4 -3.51 -2.61 13.44
C ALA A 4 -3.87 -1.99 12.10
N GLN A 5 -4.40 -0.78 12.10
CA GLN A 5 -4.70 -0.05 10.86
C GLN A 5 -3.42 0.38 10.14
N ILE A 6 -2.42 0.85 10.88
CA ILE A 6 -1.12 1.19 10.32
C ILE A 6 -0.48 -0.05 9.69
N GLU A 7 -0.55 -1.19 10.37
CA GLU A 7 -0.03 -2.45 9.83
C GLU A 7 -0.72 -2.82 8.52
N ASP A 8 -2.05 -2.71 8.45
CA ASP A 8 -2.81 -2.99 7.24
C ASP A 8 -2.33 -2.13 6.07
N VAL A 9 -2.22 -0.81 6.27
CA VAL A 9 -1.78 0.08 5.20
C VAL A 9 -0.34 -0.20 4.79
N ALA A 10 0.54 -0.39 5.76
CA ALA A 10 1.97 -0.65 5.49
C ALA A 10 2.17 -1.96 4.74
N LEU A 11 1.48 -3.03 5.13
CA LEU A 11 1.57 -4.32 4.45
C LEU A 11 0.93 -4.28 3.07
N SER A 12 -0.16 -3.55 2.90
CA SER A 12 -0.77 -3.37 1.59
C SER A 12 0.20 -2.67 0.62
N LEU A 13 0.89 -1.64 1.09
CA LEU A 13 1.90 -0.96 0.30
C LEU A 13 3.08 -1.88 -0.03
N GLU A 14 3.55 -2.66 0.94
CA GLU A 14 4.63 -3.61 0.72
C GLU A 14 4.26 -4.63 -0.36
N TYR A 15 3.03 -5.12 -0.34
CA TYR A 15 2.54 -6.02 -1.38
C TYR A 15 2.65 -5.38 -2.77
N VAL A 16 2.24 -4.13 -2.92
CA VAL A 16 2.30 -3.44 -4.22
C VAL A 16 3.74 -3.30 -4.68
N LYS A 17 4.66 -3.02 -3.78
CA LYS A 17 6.08 -2.92 -4.13
C LYS A 17 6.62 -4.26 -4.64
N GLN A 18 6.24 -5.37 -4.02
CA GLN A 18 6.62 -6.70 -4.49
C GLN A 18 5.97 -7.01 -5.83
N TYR A 19 4.71 -6.64 -6.01
CA TYR A 19 3.99 -6.80 -7.26
C TYR A 19 4.69 -6.07 -8.41
N ARG A 20 5.10 -4.82 -8.18
CA ARG A 20 5.85 -4.05 -9.18
C ARG A 20 7.15 -4.73 -9.56
N GLY A 21 7.84 -5.29 -8.58
CA GLY A 21 9.11 -5.98 -8.81
C GLY A 21 8.97 -7.24 -9.67
N SER A 22 7.80 -7.88 -9.66
CA SER A 22 7.54 -9.10 -10.42
C SER A 22 6.74 -8.86 -11.71
N HIS A 23 6.34 -7.63 -12.00
CA HIS A 23 5.52 -7.28 -13.17
C HIS A 23 6.18 -6.15 -13.96
N SER A 24 7.15 -6.52 -14.80
CA SER A 24 7.95 -5.56 -15.56
C SER A 24 7.16 -4.84 -16.66
N ASN A 25 5.94 -5.30 -16.96
CA ASN A 25 5.06 -4.64 -17.93
C ASN A 25 4.46 -3.32 -17.38
N LEU A 26 4.59 -3.06 -16.08
CA LEU A 26 4.17 -1.79 -15.52
C LEU A 26 5.28 -0.76 -15.67
N ASN A 27 4.95 0.40 -16.19
CA ASN A 27 5.91 1.50 -16.21
C ASN A 27 5.97 2.17 -14.82
N ALA A 28 6.95 3.07 -14.63
CA ALA A 28 7.16 3.72 -13.33
C ALA A 28 5.94 4.50 -12.87
N ASN A 29 5.24 5.17 -13.78
CA ASN A 29 4.05 5.94 -13.44
C ASN A 29 2.90 5.04 -12.99
N GLN A 30 2.66 3.95 -13.70
CA GLN A 30 1.62 2.99 -13.33
C GLN A 30 1.90 2.37 -11.97
N GLY A 31 3.15 2.00 -11.72
CA GLY A 31 3.54 1.45 -10.42
C GLY A 31 3.33 2.44 -9.28
N TYR A 32 3.71 3.68 -9.48
CA TYR A 32 3.50 4.75 -8.50
C TYR A 32 2.01 4.96 -8.22
N LEU A 33 1.19 4.99 -9.27
CA LEU A 33 -0.26 5.15 -9.13
C LEU A 33 -0.87 3.98 -8.36
N LEU A 34 -0.43 2.74 -8.61
CA LEU A 34 -0.90 1.58 -7.85
C LEU A 34 -0.59 1.72 -6.37
N GLU A 35 0.61 2.15 -6.01
CA GLU A 35 0.97 2.35 -4.60
C GLU A 35 0.06 3.38 -3.95
N GLN A 36 -0.13 4.52 -4.58
CA GLN A 36 -1.01 5.57 -4.06
C GLN A 36 -2.45 5.09 -3.93
N CYS A 37 -2.96 4.42 -4.95
CA CYS A 37 -4.33 3.96 -4.97
C CYS A 37 -4.62 2.97 -3.86
N VAL A 38 -3.73 2.02 -3.64
CA VAL A 38 -3.90 1.02 -2.58
C VAL A 38 -3.88 1.68 -1.20
N VAL A 39 -2.92 2.57 -0.96
CA VAL A 39 -2.83 3.30 0.31
C VAL A 39 -4.09 4.13 0.55
N TRP A 40 -4.50 4.91 -0.44
CA TRP A 40 -5.67 5.79 -0.29
C TRP A 40 -6.97 5.00 -0.11
N GLN A 41 -7.10 3.86 -0.76
CA GLN A 41 -8.27 3.02 -0.56
C GLN A 41 -8.35 2.51 0.87
N ARG A 42 -7.23 2.06 1.43
CA ARG A 42 -7.22 1.64 2.83
C ARG A 42 -7.50 2.79 3.78
N LEU A 43 -6.90 3.94 3.52
CA LEU A 43 -7.14 5.12 4.33
C LEU A 43 -8.59 5.61 4.23
N SER A 44 -9.21 5.51 3.06
CA SER A 44 -10.61 5.90 2.91
C SER A 44 -11.54 5.04 3.76
N GLU A 45 -11.27 3.74 3.87
CA GLU A 45 -12.05 2.86 4.72
C GLU A 45 -11.90 3.20 6.20
N TYR A 46 -10.70 3.56 6.63
CA TYR A 46 -10.42 3.84 8.04
C TYR A 46 -10.80 5.26 8.45
N LEU A 47 -10.70 6.22 7.56
CA LEU A 47 -10.88 7.63 7.86
C LEU A 47 -12.12 8.24 7.20
N GLY A 48 -12.84 7.48 6.39
CA GLY A 48 -14.01 7.97 5.70
C GLY A 48 -13.70 8.96 4.58
N TRP A 49 -12.47 8.94 4.05
CA TRP A 49 -12.09 9.83 2.96
C TRP A 49 -12.75 9.42 1.64
N ARG A 50 -12.99 10.40 0.79
CA ARG A 50 -13.50 10.13 -0.54
C ARG A 50 -12.36 9.76 -1.47
N CYS A 51 -12.61 8.76 -2.33
CA CYS A 51 -11.62 8.24 -3.27
C CYS A 51 -11.87 8.68 -4.71
N ASP A 52 -12.64 9.73 -4.94
CA ASP A 52 -13.01 10.14 -6.31
C ASP A 52 -11.79 10.51 -7.15
N ASN A 53 -10.84 11.23 -6.57
CA ASN A 53 -9.60 11.59 -7.27
C ASN A 53 -8.72 10.38 -7.57
N VAL A 54 -8.78 9.38 -6.72
CA VAL A 54 -8.03 8.14 -6.90
C VAL A 54 -8.58 7.36 -8.08
N ARG A 55 -9.91 7.35 -8.25
CA ARG A 55 -10.54 6.67 -9.38
C ARG A 55 -10.12 7.27 -10.72
N ALA A 56 -9.92 8.58 -10.78
CA ALA A 56 -9.45 9.22 -12.00
C ALA A 56 -8.06 8.73 -12.39
N ALA A 57 -7.18 8.52 -11.42
CA ALA A 57 -5.85 7.97 -11.65
C ALA A 57 -5.90 6.51 -12.11
N TYR A 58 -6.95 5.77 -11.75
CA TYR A 58 -7.11 4.37 -12.15
C TYR A 58 -7.37 4.19 -13.64
N SER A 59 -7.75 5.23 -14.37
CA SER A 59 -8.01 5.10 -15.79
C SER A 59 -6.77 4.63 -16.59
N GLU A 60 -5.57 4.82 -16.04
CA GLU A 60 -4.33 4.37 -16.67
C GLU A 60 -3.97 2.92 -16.35
N ILE A 61 -4.75 2.27 -15.50
CA ILE A 61 -4.48 0.91 -15.05
C ILE A 61 -5.72 0.06 -15.35
N SER A 62 -5.54 -1.09 -15.99
CA SER A 62 -6.65 -1.95 -16.33
C SER A 62 -7.40 -2.44 -15.09
N GLN A 63 -8.69 -2.70 -15.25
CA GLN A 63 -9.53 -3.20 -14.16
C GLN A 63 -9.02 -4.56 -13.65
N ASP A 64 -8.49 -5.39 -14.54
CA ASP A 64 -7.96 -6.70 -14.15
C ASP A 64 -6.77 -6.56 -13.20
N ILE A 65 -5.86 -5.62 -13.50
CA ILE A 65 -4.70 -5.36 -12.64
C ILE A 65 -5.19 -4.82 -11.29
N GLN A 66 -6.14 -3.91 -11.28
CA GLN A 66 -6.69 -3.37 -10.03
C GLN A 66 -7.28 -4.46 -9.17
N ASN A 67 -8.10 -5.33 -9.75
CA ASN A 67 -8.74 -6.42 -9.03
C ASN A 67 -7.71 -7.40 -8.47
N GLU A 68 -6.70 -7.74 -9.26
CA GLU A 68 -5.63 -8.64 -8.84
C GLU A 68 -4.84 -8.05 -7.67
N VAL A 69 -4.48 -6.78 -7.77
CA VAL A 69 -3.70 -6.11 -6.73
C VAL A 69 -4.49 -5.98 -5.43
N TYR A 70 -5.77 -5.61 -5.51
CA TYR A 70 -6.57 -5.49 -4.30
C TYR A 70 -6.76 -6.84 -3.61
N ALA A 71 -7.10 -7.88 -4.35
CA ALA A 71 -7.25 -9.20 -3.78
C ALA A 71 -5.94 -9.72 -3.20
N GLY A 72 -4.84 -9.52 -3.92
CA GLY A 72 -3.51 -9.92 -3.46
C GLY A 72 -3.08 -9.18 -2.22
N ALA A 73 -3.34 -7.88 -2.12
CA ALA A 73 -3.01 -7.09 -0.95
C ALA A 73 -3.78 -7.58 0.29
N ARG A 74 -5.07 -7.88 0.14
CA ARG A 74 -5.86 -8.42 1.25
C ARG A 74 -5.31 -9.75 1.74
N ALA A 75 -4.98 -10.66 0.82
CA ALA A 75 -4.39 -11.95 1.16
C ALA A 75 -3.02 -11.79 1.81
N PHE A 76 -2.19 -10.90 1.29
CA PHE A 76 -0.86 -10.63 1.83
C PHE A 76 -0.93 -10.11 3.27
N VAL A 77 -1.83 -9.17 3.54
CA VAL A 77 -2.01 -8.63 4.89
C VAL A 77 -2.40 -9.73 5.86
N GLN A 78 -3.36 -10.58 5.50
CA GLN A 78 -3.80 -11.66 6.38
C GLN A 78 -2.67 -12.67 6.64
N ALA A 79 -1.88 -12.98 5.62
CA ALA A 79 -0.80 -13.96 5.73
C ALA A 79 0.42 -13.42 6.51
N ASN A 80 0.57 -12.11 6.61
CA ASN A 80 1.80 -11.51 7.13
C ASN A 80 1.61 -10.67 8.39
N LYS A 81 0.44 -10.68 8.99
CA LYS A 81 0.23 -9.99 10.28
C LYS A 81 1.22 -10.49 11.32
N GLY A 82 1.89 -9.56 11.99
CA GLY A 82 2.88 -9.88 13.01
C GLY A 82 4.25 -10.28 12.49
N ARG A 83 4.41 -10.46 11.17
CA ARG A 83 5.70 -10.86 10.59
C ARG A 83 6.57 -9.67 10.21
N TYR A 84 5.98 -8.48 10.12
CA TYR A 84 6.68 -7.26 9.77
C TYR A 84 6.58 -6.27 10.91
N LYS A 85 7.63 -5.50 11.11
CA LYS A 85 7.56 -4.30 11.93
C LYS A 85 7.08 -3.18 11.02
N CYS A 86 5.97 -2.57 11.37
CA CYS A 86 5.33 -1.56 10.53
C CYS A 86 5.27 -0.22 11.24
N GLY A 87 5.31 0.84 10.46
CA GLY A 87 5.13 2.19 10.95
C GLY A 87 4.52 3.06 9.88
N GLY A 88 4.06 4.22 10.31
CA GLY A 88 3.49 5.18 9.39
C GLY A 88 2.86 6.35 10.09
N TYR A 89 2.60 7.40 9.34
CA TYR A 89 1.92 8.58 9.83
C TYR A 89 1.15 9.24 8.70
N ILE A 90 0.19 10.05 9.07
CA ILE A 90 -0.66 10.77 8.13
C ILE A 90 -0.51 12.25 8.39
N TYR A 91 -0.35 13.01 7.32
CA TYR A 91 -0.43 14.46 7.40
C TYR A 91 -1.88 14.91 7.52
N THR A 92 -2.12 15.93 8.30
CA THR A 92 -3.40 16.63 8.33
C THR A 92 -3.35 17.93 7.52
N GLY A 93 -2.22 18.25 6.91
CA GLY A 93 -2.05 19.45 6.12
C GLY A 93 -2.52 19.32 4.68
N GLU A 94 -2.54 20.42 3.97
CA GLU A 94 -2.86 20.46 2.55
C GLU A 94 -1.67 19.92 1.76
N GLY A 95 -1.91 18.95 0.89
CA GLY A 95 -0.88 18.37 0.04
C GLY A 95 -1.33 17.05 -0.55
N GLN A 96 -0.59 16.59 -1.55
CA GLN A 96 -0.90 15.32 -2.21
C GLN A 96 -0.28 14.13 -1.49
N ASP A 97 0.75 14.37 -0.71
CA ASP A 97 1.42 13.34 0.08
C ASP A 97 0.79 13.31 1.47
N LEU A 98 -0.23 12.47 1.63
CA LEU A 98 -1.05 12.43 2.83
C LEU A 98 -0.50 11.54 3.92
N GLY A 99 0.68 10.96 3.73
CA GLY A 99 1.30 10.13 4.75
C GLY A 99 2.41 9.28 4.20
N GLN A 100 3.14 8.64 5.09
CA GLN A 100 4.18 7.67 4.73
C GLN A 100 4.00 6.42 5.55
N PHE A 101 4.21 5.28 4.92
CA PHE A 101 4.08 3.97 5.54
C PHE A 101 5.27 3.11 5.14
N TRP A 102 5.70 2.23 6.06
CA TRP A 102 6.83 1.34 5.81
C TRP A 102 6.65 0.03 6.58
N ALA A 103 7.32 -1.01 6.08
CA ALA A 103 7.34 -2.31 6.71
C ALA A 103 8.75 -2.89 6.64
N GLU A 104 9.18 -3.52 7.73
CA GLU A 104 10.44 -4.24 7.83
C GLU A 104 10.16 -5.68 8.19
N LEU A 105 10.71 -6.62 7.43
CA LEU A 105 10.52 -8.03 7.69
C LEU A 105 11.33 -8.45 8.92
N ASN A 106 10.68 -9.11 9.87
CA ASN A 106 11.33 -9.71 11.02
C ASN A 106 11.66 -11.17 10.70
N VAL A 107 12.95 -11.52 10.70
CA VAL A 107 13.41 -12.88 10.43
C VAL A 107 14.25 -13.33 11.63
N GLY A 108 13.64 -14.08 12.52
CA GLY A 108 14.29 -14.46 13.77
C GLY A 108 14.73 -13.23 14.54
N ASN A 109 16.04 -13.12 14.83
CA ASN A 109 16.61 -11.95 15.49
C ASN A 109 17.10 -10.88 14.54
N ALA A 110 16.96 -11.11 13.23
CA ALA A 110 17.42 -10.18 12.20
C ALA A 110 16.20 -9.47 11.60
N LYS A 111 16.40 -8.19 11.27
CA LYS A 111 15.42 -7.41 10.55
C LYS A 111 15.96 -7.11 9.16
N VAL A 112 15.17 -7.39 8.16
CA VAL A 112 15.50 -7.04 6.78
C VAL A 112 14.65 -5.84 6.39
N LYS A 113 15.30 -4.70 6.29
CA LYS A 113 14.62 -3.47 5.89
C LYS A 113 14.32 -3.53 4.40
N LYS A 114 13.05 -3.32 4.05
CA LYS A 114 12.65 -3.21 2.65
C LYS A 114 12.84 -1.77 2.21
N THR A 115 13.82 -1.55 1.36
CA THR A 115 13.98 -0.23 0.75
C THR A 115 12.88 0.00 -0.27
N THR A 116 12.35 1.15 -0.20
CA THR A 116 11.28 1.55 -1.08
C THR A 116 11.77 2.56 -2.12
#